data_fc8110604fa5cb10f41a95143e8fec13
#
_entry.id   fc8110604fa5cb10f41a95143e8fec13
#
_cell.length_a   1.000
_cell.length_b   1.000
_cell.length_c   1.000
_cell.angle_alpha   90.00
_cell.angle_beta   90.00
_cell.angle_gamma   90.00
#
_symmetry.space_group_name_H-M   'P 1'
#
loop_
_entity.id
_entity.type
_entity.pdbx_description
1 polymer ?
#
loop_
_entity_poly.entity_id
_entity_poly.type
_entity_poly.pdbx_seq_one_letter_code
_entity_poly.pdbx_strand_id
1 'polypeptide(L)'
;MIYGYIRVSSDKQTVENQRFEINKFCTSQQLLIDDWIEETISGTKSFSTRQLGKLLRKVKKNDIIICSELSRLGRNLFMIMEILNICMTKECRVWTIKDNYRLGDDIQSKVLAFAFGLSAEIERNLISQRTKEALARKKAEGVRLGRPRGRSFCKSSYKLHASEQQIAKMRTDGMSFQKIADILHVNRDTVRNYYYTFINEKA
;
A
#
# COMPACT_ATOMS: atom_id res chain seq x y z
N MET A 1 -21.84 -9.93 9.11
CA MET A 1 -21.19 -11.27 9.03
C MET A 1 -20.17 -11.41 10.15
N ILE A 2 -19.95 -12.67 10.61
CA ILE A 2 -18.97 -12.98 11.67
C ILE A 2 -17.87 -13.84 11.04
N TYR A 3 -16.65 -13.33 11.09
CA TYR A 3 -15.47 -13.97 10.52
C TYR A 3 -14.58 -14.54 11.61
N GLY A 4 -14.26 -15.85 11.55
CA GLY A 4 -13.23 -16.47 12.37
C GLY A 4 -11.86 -16.30 11.70
N TYR A 5 -10.91 -15.58 12.35
CA TYR A 5 -9.58 -15.39 11.80
C TYR A 5 -8.53 -16.18 12.57
N ILE A 6 -7.77 -17.01 11.85
CA ILE A 6 -6.72 -17.88 12.37
C ILE A 6 -5.41 -17.59 11.64
N ARG A 7 -4.32 -17.41 12.39
CA ARG A 7 -2.98 -17.29 11.82
C ARG A 7 -1.98 -18.15 12.58
N VAL A 8 -1.25 -18.96 11.85
CA VAL A 8 -0.14 -19.77 12.36
C VAL A 8 1.14 -19.52 11.58
N SER A 9 2.31 -19.83 12.15
CA SER A 9 3.59 -19.72 11.45
C SER A 9 3.93 -20.98 10.63
N SER A 10 3.59 -22.19 11.13
CA SER A 10 3.93 -23.46 10.47
C SER A 10 3.18 -24.70 10.99
N ASP A 11 2.36 -24.60 12.03
CA ASP A 11 1.85 -25.79 12.74
C ASP A 11 0.34 -25.97 12.56
N LYS A 12 -0.08 -27.15 12.01
CA LYS A 12 -1.50 -27.51 11.81
C LYS A 12 -2.24 -27.69 13.15
N GLN A 13 -1.60 -28.26 14.16
CA GLN A 13 -2.21 -28.49 15.48
C GLN A 13 -2.62 -27.16 16.15
N THR A 14 -1.84 -26.11 15.89
CA THR A 14 -2.16 -24.76 16.39
C THR A 14 -3.37 -24.14 15.69
N VAL A 15 -3.67 -24.51 14.43
CA VAL A 15 -4.88 -24.08 13.72
C VAL A 15 -6.12 -24.66 14.40
N GLU A 16 -6.13 -25.97 14.65
CA GLU A 16 -7.25 -26.66 15.28
C GLU A 16 -7.54 -26.13 16.67
N ASN A 17 -6.49 -25.86 17.46
CA ASN A 17 -6.62 -25.27 18.79
C ASN A 17 -7.27 -23.88 18.74
N GLN A 18 -6.82 -22.99 17.84
CA GLN A 18 -7.42 -21.67 17.68
C GLN A 18 -8.88 -21.78 17.21
N ARG A 19 -9.17 -22.67 16.25
CA ARG A 19 -10.53 -22.93 15.78
C ARG A 19 -11.43 -23.41 16.90
N PHE A 20 -10.95 -24.34 17.75
CA PHE A 20 -11.68 -24.82 18.91
C PHE A 20 -11.97 -23.71 19.90
N GLU A 21 -10.96 -22.89 20.25
CA GLU A 21 -11.12 -21.75 21.17
C GLU A 21 -12.18 -20.75 20.65
N ILE A 22 -12.11 -20.42 19.35
CA ILE A 22 -13.05 -19.48 18.72
C ILE A 22 -14.47 -20.07 18.70
N ASN A 23 -14.64 -21.33 18.32
CA ASN A 23 -15.93 -21.99 18.32
C ASN A 23 -16.55 -22.05 19.73
N LYS A 24 -15.76 -22.45 20.74
CA LYS A 24 -16.20 -22.50 22.14
C LYS A 24 -16.70 -21.12 22.60
N PHE A 25 -15.94 -20.06 22.27
CA PHE A 25 -16.33 -18.69 22.58
C PHE A 25 -17.64 -18.31 21.87
N CYS A 26 -17.74 -18.56 20.55
CA CYS A 26 -18.92 -18.23 19.79
C CYS A 26 -20.17 -18.98 20.30
N THR A 27 -20.05 -20.25 20.64
CA THR A 27 -21.14 -21.02 21.26
C THR A 27 -21.60 -20.41 22.55
N SER A 28 -20.67 -19.98 23.43
CA SER A 28 -21.01 -19.32 24.70
C SER A 28 -21.70 -17.97 24.54
N GLN A 29 -21.49 -17.29 23.40
CA GLN A 29 -22.11 -16.00 23.07
C GLN A 29 -23.32 -16.15 22.14
N GLN A 30 -23.75 -17.37 21.82
CA GLN A 30 -24.83 -17.69 20.87
C GLN A 30 -24.58 -17.08 19.47
N LEU A 31 -23.31 -17.07 19.03
CA LEU A 31 -22.87 -16.57 17.74
C LEU A 31 -22.55 -17.73 16.79
N LEU A 32 -22.81 -17.54 15.50
CA LEU A 32 -22.40 -18.46 14.44
C LEU A 32 -21.36 -17.76 13.55
N ILE A 33 -20.30 -18.48 13.22
CA ILE A 33 -19.27 -17.97 12.30
C ILE A 33 -19.75 -18.23 10.89
N ASP A 34 -19.82 -17.16 10.09
CA ASP A 34 -20.25 -17.20 8.69
C ASP A 34 -19.13 -17.64 7.75
N ASP A 35 -17.87 -17.24 8.05
CA ASP A 35 -16.73 -17.51 7.17
C ASP A 35 -15.43 -17.61 7.98
N TRP A 36 -14.52 -18.49 7.54
CA TRP A 36 -13.22 -18.71 8.17
C TRP A 36 -12.08 -18.22 7.29
N ILE A 37 -11.20 -17.43 7.85
CA ILE A 37 -10.00 -16.95 7.20
C ILE A 37 -8.80 -17.54 7.91
N GLU A 38 -8.12 -18.45 7.26
CA GLU A 38 -6.94 -19.14 7.78
C GLU A 38 -5.72 -18.80 6.94
N GLU A 39 -4.62 -18.52 7.60
CA GLU A 39 -3.36 -18.31 6.91
C GLU A 39 -2.16 -18.85 7.69
N THR A 40 -1.27 -19.51 6.95
CA THR A 40 0.01 -20.00 7.46
C THR A 40 1.10 -19.05 7.01
N ILE A 41 1.37 -18.02 7.82
CA ILE A 41 2.30 -16.95 7.44
C ILE A 41 2.90 -16.27 8.67
N SER A 42 4.14 -15.79 8.55
CA SER A 42 4.74 -14.97 9.59
C SER A 42 3.97 -13.67 9.81
N GLY A 43 3.71 -13.35 11.08
CA GLY A 43 3.06 -12.09 11.45
C GLY A 43 3.90 -10.83 11.17
N THR A 44 5.15 -10.97 10.75
CA THR A 44 6.01 -9.85 10.34
C THR A 44 5.75 -9.37 8.92
N LYS A 45 5.14 -10.20 8.06
CA LYS A 45 4.75 -9.78 6.71
C LYS A 45 3.61 -8.76 6.78
N SER A 46 3.63 -7.78 5.88
CA SER A 46 2.56 -6.78 5.78
C SER A 46 1.19 -7.45 5.63
N PHE A 47 0.20 -6.99 6.39
CA PHE A 47 -1.17 -7.52 6.32
C PHE A 47 -1.81 -7.29 4.95
N SER A 48 -1.40 -6.26 4.21
CA SER A 48 -1.96 -5.93 2.88
C SER A 48 -1.76 -7.04 1.85
N THR A 49 -0.68 -7.83 1.98
CA THR A 49 -0.35 -8.97 1.10
C THR A 49 -0.92 -10.30 1.58
N ARG A 50 -1.53 -10.33 2.75
CA ARG A 50 -2.07 -11.52 3.43
C ARG A 50 -3.57 -11.71 3.15
N GLN A 51 -4.12 -12.88 3.54
CA GLN A 51 -5.57 -13.12 3.52
C GLN A 51 -6.31 -12.11 4.42
N LEU A 52 -5.68 -11.71 5.54
CA LEU A 52 -6.20 -10.63 6.39
C LEU A 52 -6.44 -9.34 5.59
N GLY A 53 -5.54 -8.94 4.71
CA GLY A 53 -5.73 -7.75 3.88
C GLY A 53 -6.91 -7.88 2.90
N LYS A 54 -7.19 -9.09 2.41
CA LYS A 54 -8.39 -9.36 1.60
C LYS A 54 -9.66 -9.25 2.45
N LEU A 55 -9.63 -9.83 3.66
CA LEU A 55 -10.72 -9.73 4.62
C LEU A 55 -11.00 -8.25 4.97
N LEU A 56 -9.99 -7.47 5.31
CA LEU A 56 -10.13 -6.05 5.65
C LEU A 56 -10.71 -5.20 4.49
N ARG A 57 -10.51 -5.61 3.24
CA ARG A 57 -11.18 -4.97 2.09
C ARG A 57 -12.65 -5.36 1.98
N LYS A 58 -12.99 -6.62 2.31
CA LYS A 58 -14.33 -7.22 2.18
C LYS A 58 -15.30 -6.79 3.29
N VAL A 59 -14.82 -6.62 4.52
CA VAL A 59 -15.65 -6.31 5.69
C VAL A 59 -16.41 -5.01 5.54
N LYS A 60 -17.62 -5.01 6.10
CA LYS A 60 -18.60 -3.91 6.09
C LYS A 60 -18.95 -3.50 7.52
N LYS A 61 -19.75 -2.45 7.62
CA LYS A 61 -20.34 -1.98 8.89
C LYS A 61 -21.07 -3.13 9.60
N ASN A 62 -20.86 -3.22 10.91
CA ASN A 62 -21.40 -4.24 11.81
C ASN A 62 -20.87 -5.67 11.59
N ASP A 63 -19.92 -5.91 10.69
CA ASP A 63 -19.21 -7.18 10.64
C ASP A 63 -18.33 -7.36 11.87
N ILE A 64 -18.07 -8.62 12.25
CA ILE A 64 -17.25 -8.96 13.41
C ILE A 64 -16.10 -9.86 12.97
N ILE A 65 -14.88 -9.52 13.34
CA ILE A 65 -13.71 -10.39 13.20
C ILE A 65 -13.36 -10.94 14.58
N ILE A 66 -13.35 -12.26 14.72
CA ILE A 66 -13.00 -12.95 15.98
C ILE A 66 -11.68 -13.68 15.79
N CYS A 67 -10.72 -13.44 16.68
CA CYS A 67 -9.44 -14.16 16.71
C CYS A 67 -9.06 -14.54 18.16
N SER A 68 -8.09 -15.43 18.32
CA SER A 68 -7.67 -15.89 19.66
C SER A 68 -7.00 -14.78 20.47
N GLU A 69 -6.17 -13.96 19.86
CA GLU A 69 -5.39 -12.89 20.49
C GLU A 69 -4.96 -11.83 19.46
N LEU A 70 -4.67 -10.60 19.89
CA LEU A 70 -4.24 -9.50 19.02
C LEU A 70 -2.97 -9.82 18.24
N SER A 71 -2.07 -10.64 18.78
CA SER A 71 -0.83 -11.06 18.13
C SER A 71 -1.07 -11.85 16.83
N ARG A 72 -2.29 -12.37 16.61
CA ARG A 72 -2.67 -13.04 15.36
C ARG A 72 -2.87 -12.02 14.22
N LEU A 73 -3.35 -10.84 14.53
CA LEU A 73 -3.51 -9.76 13.54
C LEU A 73 -2.14 -9.24 13.08
N GLY A 74 -1.21 -8.97 14.00
CA GLY A 74 0.11 -8.47 13.69
C GLY A 74 1.13 -8.77 14.79
N ARG A 75 2.43 -8.73 14.49
CA ARG A 75 3.50 -8.96 15.48
C ARG A 75 3.95 -7.69 16.20
N ASN A 76 3.83 -6.56 15.57
CA ASN A 76 4.16 -5.28 16.20
C ASN A 76 2.91 -4.46 16.48
N LEU A 77 3.02 -3.61 17.46
CA LEU A 77 1.93 -2.76 17.92
C LEU A 77 1.38 -1.88 16.78
N PHE A 78 2.25 -1.29 15.96
CA PHE A 78 1.85 -0.40 14.85
C PHE A 78 0.98 -1.10 13.81
N MET A 79 1.35 -2.33 13.43
CA MET A 79 0.55 -3.13 12.49
C MET A 79 -0.83 -3.46 13.06
N ILE A 80 -0.89 -3.83 14.35
CA ILE A 80 -2.16 -4.11 15.04
C ILE A 80 -3.02 -2.85 15.04
N MET A 81 -2.43 -1.71 15.37
CA MET A 81 -3.10 -0.40 15.39
C MET A 81 -3.66 -0.01 14.03
N GLU A 82 -2.88 -0.19 12.98
CA GLU A 82 -3.31 0.09 11.60
C GLU A 82 -4.52 -0.77 11.22
N ILE A 83 -4.49 -2.06 11.55
CA ILE A 83 -5.60 -2.98 11.31
C ILE A 83 -6.85 -2.56 12.09
N LEU A 84 -6.70 -2.25 13.37
CA LEU A 84 -7.82 -1.80 14.21
C LEU A 84 -8.40 -0.47 13.71
N ASN A 85 -7.55 0.46 13.27
CA ASN A 85 -8.00 1.72 12.68
C ASN A 85 -8.81 1.52 11.38
N ILE A 86 -8.38 0.58 10.52
CA ILE A 86 -9.14 0.19 9.31
C ILE A 86 -10.50 -0.37 9.71
N CYS A 87 -10.55 -1.27 10.70
CA CYS A 87 -11.79 -1.85 11.18
C CYS A 87 -12.74 -0.78 11.74
N MET A 88 -12.23 0.17 12.51
CA MET A 88 -13.02 1.28 13.04
C MET A 88 -13.56 2.20 11.95
N THR A 89 -12.73 2.58 10.98
CA THR A 89 -13.17 3.41 9.85
C THR A 89 -14.29 2.74 9.06
N LYS A 90 -14.31 1.40 9.04
CA LYS A 90 -15.37 0.61 8.40
C LYS A 90 -16.53 0.25 9.33
N GLU A 91 -16.48 0.69 10.58
CA GLU A 91 -17.43 0.29 11.62
C GLU A 91 -17.54 -1.24 11.78
N CYS A 92 -16.41 -1.94 11.58
CA CYS A 92 -16.25 -3.37 11.79
C CYS A 92 -15.71 -3.62 13.20
N ARG A 93 -16.23 -4.61 13.90
CA ARG A 93 -15.81 -4.96 15.27
C ARG A 93 -14.70 -6.00 15.25
N VAL A 94 -13.79 -5.93 16.20
CA VAL A 94 -12.73 -6.94 16.38
C VAL A 94 -12.79 -7.44 17.81
N TRP A 95 -12.93 -8.76 17.97
CA TRP A 95 -12.99 -9.40 19.26
C TRP A 95 -11.84 -10.40 19.41
N THR A 96 -11.16 -10.36 20.56
CA THR A 96 -10.15 -11.35 20.91
C THR A 96 -10.57 -12.11 22.18
N ILE A 97 -10.19 -13.38 22.23
CA ILE A 97 -10.62 -14.28 23.31
C ILE A 97 -9.69 -14.16 24.50
N LYS A 98 -8.36 -14.33 24.28
CA LYS A 98 -7.37 -14.37 25.36
C LYS A 98 -7.13 -13.01 26.00
N ASP A 99 -7.08 -11.97 25.17
CA ASP A 99 -6.87 -10.60 25.64
C ASP A 99 -8.16 -9.96 26.17
N ASN A 100 -9.30 -10.64 26.02
CA ASN A 100 -10.64 -10.12 26.29
C ASN A 100 -10.88 -8.71 25.71
N TYR A 101 -10.31 -8.46 24.53
CA TYR A 101 -10.40 -7.18 23.85
C TYR A 101 -11.57 -7.18 22.88
N ARG A 102 -12.40 -6.14 22.96
CA ARG A 102 -13.55 -5.93 22.08
C ARG A 102 -13.49 -4.52 21.51
N LEU A 103 -13.07 -4.40 20.26
CA LEU A 103 -13.22 -3.16 19.53
C LEU A 103 -14.68 -3.00 19.14
N GLY A 104 -15.31 -1.97 19.66
CA GLY A 104 -16.73 -1.69 19.47
C GLY A 104 -17.01 -0.20 19.58
N ASP A 105 -18.26 0.13 19.91
CA ASP A 105 -18.72 1.52 20.04
C ASP A 105 -18.46 2.13 21.44
N ASP A 106 -17.82 1.35 22.33
CA ASP A 106 -17.53 1.78 23.70
C ASP A 106 -16.46 2.89 23.75
N ILE A 107 -16.50 3.66 24.81
CA ILE A 107 -15.58 4.80 25.03
C ILE A 107 -14.13 4.33 25.08
N GLN A 108 -13.86 3.15 25.67
CA GLN A 108 -12.50 2.60 25.77
C GLN A 108 -11.90 2.33 24.38
N SER A 109 -12.68 1.72 23.48
CA SER A 109 -12.28 1.49 22.09
C SER A 109 -11.99 2.80 21.36
N LYS A 110 -12.81 3.83 21.55
CA LYS A 110 -12.62 5.16 20.95
C LYS A 110 -11.39 5.87 21.48
N VAL A 111 -11.14 5.81 22.80
CA VAL A 111 -9.92 6.38 23.41
C VAL A 111 -8.67 5.67 22.91
N LEU A 112 -8.72 4.33 22.84
CA LEU A 112 -7.61 3.53 22.33
C LEU A 112 -7.30 3.85 20.87
N ALA A 113 -8.32 4.00 20.04
CA ALA A 113 -8.18 4.40 18.65
C ALA A 113 -7.61 5.80 18.49
N PHE A 114 -8.04 6.75 19.29
CA PHE A 114 -7.49 8.09 19.31
C PHE A 114 -6.00 8.07 19.68
N ALA A 115 -5.65 7.35 20.75
CA ALA A 115 -4.24 7.17 21.16
C ALA A 115 -3.40 6.55 20.04
N PHE A 116 -3.96 5.60 19.30
CA PHE A 116 -3.31 4.95 18.19
C PHE A 116 -3.13 5.89 16.99
N GLY A 117 -4.17 6.63 16.64
CA GLY A 117 -4.09 7.65 15.58
C GLY A 117 -3.00 8.68 15.87
N LEU A 118 -2.95 9.17 17.10
CA LEU A 118 -1.93 10.13 17.56
C LEU A 118 -0.51 9.54 17.49
N SER A 119 -0.32 8.29 17.94
CA SER A 119 0.99 7.62 17.85
C SER A 119 1.47 7.46 16.41
N ALA A 120 0.58 7.10 15.49
CA ALA A 120 0.91 6.97 14.07
C ALA A 120 1.26 8.33 13.43
N GLU A 121 0.62 9.41 13.86
CA GLU A 121 0.93 10.76 13.42
C GLU A 121 2.30 11.23 13.94
N ILE A 122 2.58 10.98 15.21
CA ILE A 122 3.89 11.29 15.83
C ILE A 122 5.00 10.54 15.08
N GLU A 123 4.83 9.25 14.78
CA GLU A 123 5.83 8.47 14.04
C GLU A 123 6.09 9.05 12.63
N ARG A 124 5.04 9.38 11.88
CA ARG A 124 5.17 10.02 10.56
C ARG A 124 5.94 11.34 10.65
N ASN A 125 5.66 12.14 11.67
CA ASN A 125 6.34 13.42 11.89
C ASN A 125 7.81 13.20 12.21
N LEU A 126 8.15 12.23 13.06
CA LEU A 126 9.54 11.87 13.40
C LEU A 126 10.31 11.35 12.17
N ILE A 127 9.70 10.51 11.34
CA ILE A 127 10.30 10.01 10.09
C ILE A 127 10.55 11.19 9.13
N SER A 128 9.56 12.09 8.98
CA SER A 128 9.67 13.28 8.15
C SER A 128 10.80 14.19 8.63
N GLN A 129 10.89 14.44 9.94
CA GLN A 129 11.94 15.25 10.53
C GLN A 129 13.32 14.62 10.30
N ARG A 130 13.52 13.35 10.62
CA ARG A 130 14.78 12.63 10.38
C ARG A 130 15.20 12.67 8.92
N THR A 131 14.24 12.54 8.00
CA THR A 131 14.51 12.62 6.57
C THR A 131 14.96 14.02 6.17
N LYS A 132 14.28 15.08 6.66
CA LYS A 132 14.67 16.47 6.41
C LYS A 132 16.09 16.75 6.94
N GLU A 133 16.40 16.30 8.14
CA GLU A 133 17.72 16.48 8.76
C GLU A 133 18.82 15.73 7.96
N ALA A 134 18.54 14.49 7.54
CA ALA A 134 19.49 13.72 6.73
C ALA A 134 19.73 14.37 5.35
N LEU A 135 18.69 14.90 4.72
CA LEU A 135 18.80 15.62 3.45
C LEU A 135 19.55 16.95 3.61
N ALA A 136 19.27 17.68 4.70
CA ALA A 136 19.99 18.93 5.02
C ALA A 136 21.48 18.67 5.24
N ARG A 137 21.85 17.61 5.98
CA ARG A 137 23.24 17.20 6.16
C ARG A 137 23.90 16.87 4.81
N LYS A 138 23.25 16.08 3.97
CA LYS A 138 23.76 15.73 2.63
C LYS A 138 23.96 16.95 1.75
N LYS A 139 23.04 17.92 1.83
CA LYS A 139 23.17 19.20 1.13
C LYS A 139 24.37 20.02 1.65
N ALA A 140 24.59 20.04 2.96
CA ALA A 140 25.76 20.71 3.58
C ALA A 140 27.07 20.01 3.20
N GLU A 141 27.10 18.69 3.04
CA GLU A 141 28.24 17.92 2.51
C GLU A 141 28.50 18.16 1.01
N GLY A 142 27.73 19.06 0.35
CA GLY A 142 27.86 19.37 -1.08
C GLY A 142 27.22 18.34 -2.02
N VAL A 143 26.54 17.33 -1.48
CA VAL A 143 25.86 16.33 -2.30
C VAL A 143 24.64 16.94 -2.99
N ARG A 144 24.63 16.89 -4.31
CA ARG A 144 23.50 17.38 -5.11
C ARG A 144 22.33 16.43 -4.99
N LEU A 145 21.23 16.88 -4.39
CA LEU A 145 20.00 16.11 -4.24
C LEU A 145 19.12 16.23 -5.48
N GLY A 146 18.35 15.18 -5.75
CA GLY A 146 17.42 15.11 -6.86
C GLY A 146 17.97 14.39 -8.11
N ARG A 147 17.24 14.46 -9.20
CA ARG A 147 17.64 13.80 -10.45
C ARG A 147 18.95 14.42 -10.97
N PRO A 148 19.99 13.63 -11.27
CA PRO A 148 21.23 14.13 -11.87
C PRO A 148 20.92 14.93 -13.14
N ARG A 149 21.44 16.17 -13.25
CA ARG A 149 21.37 16.91 -14.51
C ARG A 149 22.31 16.25 -15.53
N GLY A 150 21.85 16.12 -16.77
CA GLY A 150 22.73 15.68 -17.84
C GLY A 150 22.83 14.16 -18.02
N ARG A 151 21.96 13.36 -17.46
CA ARG A 151 21.72 12.05 -18.02
C ARG A 151 20.95 12.28 -19.34
N SER A 152 21.67 12.70 -20.34
CA SER A 152 21.28 12.61 -21.73
C SER A 152 20.89 11.16 -21.97
N PHE A 153 19.60 10.89 -22.14
CA PHE A 153 19.21 9.57 -22.64
C PHE A 153 19.97 9.39 -23.96
N CYS A 154 20.66 8.25 -24.08
CA CYS A 154 21.23 7.88 -25.36
C CYS A 154 20.13 8.04 -26.40
N LYS A 155 20.41 8.72 -27.54
CA LYS A 155 19.45 9.00 -28.62
C LYS A 155 18.66 7.73 -29.00
N SER A 156 19.32 6.57 -28.97
CA SER A 156 18.74 5.26 -29.24
C SER A 156 17.66 4.81 -28.21
N SER A 157 17.59 5.42 -27.04
CA SER A 157 16.58 5.07 -26.03
C SER A 157 15.24 5.77 -26.20
N TYR A 158 15.16 6.73 -27.12
CA TYR A 158 13.90 7.42 -27.44
C TYR A 158 13.04 6.58 -28.38
N LYS A 159 11.74 6.47 -28.09
CA LYS A 159 10.77 5.74 -28.93
C LYS A 159 10.77 6.17 -30.38
N LEU A 160 11.09 7.44 -30.66
CA LEU A 160 11.09 8.01 -31.99
C LEU A 160 12.43 7.84 -32.74
N HIS A 161 13.44 7.22 -32.12
CA HIS A 161 14.75 7.05 -32.77
C HIS A 161 14.66 6.27 -34.06
N ALA A 162 13.90 5.19 -34.12
CA ALA A 162 13.68 4.40 -35.35
C ALA A 162 12.94 5.17 -36.45
N SER A 163 12.18 6.21 -36.11
CA SER A 163 11.38 7.02 -37.02
C SER A 163 12.01 8.37 -37.36
N GLU A 164 13.28 8.58 -36.99
CA GLU A 164 13.98 9.89 -37.17
C GLU A 164 13.98 10.38 -38.60
N GLN A 165 14.38 9.53 -39.55
CA GLN A 165 14.41 9.88 -40.96
C GLN A 165 13.02 10.18 -41.53
N GLN A 166 12.02 9.44 -41.07
CA GLN A 166 10.63 9.63 -41.45
C GLN A 166 10.09 10.97 -40.92
N ILE A 167 10.38 11.33 -39.66
CA ILE A 167 10.00 12.62 -39.08
C ILE A 167 10.67 13.77 -39.83
N ALA A 168 11.96 13.66 -40.13
CA ALA A 168 12.69 14.68 -40.88
C ALA A 168 12.05 14.91 -42.26
N LYS A 169 11.76 13.85 -43.01
CA LYS A 169 11.12 13.94 -44.34
C LYS A 169 9.72 14.57 -44.25
N MET A 170 8.86 14.11 -43.33
CA MET A 170 7.53 14.69 -43.17
C MET A 170 7.56 16.17 -42.78
N ARG A 171 8.59 16.62 -42.05
CA ARG A 171 8.78 18.04 -41.73
C ARG A 171 9.23 18.83 -42.93
N THR A 172 10.11 18.28 -43.77
CA THR A 172 10.52 18.89 -45.06
C THR A 172 9.33 19.03 -46.01
N ASP A 173 8.42 18.05 -46.03
CA ASP A 173 7.18 18.06 -46.79
C ASP A 173 6.11 19.02 -46.21
N GLY A 174 6.44 19.81 -45.19
CA GLY A 174 5.55 20.81 -44.58
C GLY A 174 4.48 20.28 -43.61
N MET A 175 4.55 19.01 -43.23
CA MET A 175 3.55 18.46 -42.31
C MET A 175 3.65 19.06 -40.89
N SER A 176 2.50 19.31 -40.27
CA SER A 176 2.43 19.79 -38.87
C SER A 176 2.84 18.70 -37.88
N PHE A 177 3.37 19.11 -36.72
CA PHE A 177 3.72 18.16 -35.66
C PHE A 177 2.52 17.33 -35.18
N GLN A 178 1.29 17.88 -35.27
CA GLN A 178 0.08 17.13 -34.94
C GLN A 178 -0.14 15.97 -35.91
N LYS A 179 -0.09 16.23 -37.23
CA LYS A 179 -0.27 15.17 -38.23
C LYS A 179 0.80 14.08 -38.14
N ILE A 180 2.06 14.45 -37.87
CA ILE A 180 3.14 13.48 -37.64
C ILE A 180 2.91 12.66 -36.40
N ALA A 181 2.42 13.26 -35.31
CA ALA A 181 2.10 12.59 -34.08
C ALA A 181 0.97 11.57 -34.25
N ASP A 182 -0.06 11.92 -35.01
CA ASP A 182 -1.19 11.03 -35.33
C ASP A 182 -0.73 9.81 -36.15
N ILE A 183 0.16 10.01 -37.14
CA ILE A 183 0.74 8.91 -37.95
C ILE A 183 1.62 7.98 -37.09
N LEU A 184 2.38 8.53 -36.16
CA LEU A 184 3.30 7.75 -35.31
C LEU A 184 2.66 7.27 -34.01
N HIS A 185 1.37 7.53 -33.79
CA HIS A 185 0.62 7.18 -32.58
C HIS A 185 1.31 7.63 -31.29
N VAL A 186 1.81 8.88 -31.26
CA VAL A 186 2.48 9.48 -30.10
C VAL A 186 1.91 10.88 -29.80
N ASN A 187 2.27 11.46 -28.66
CA ASN A 187 1.86 12.81 -28.34
C ASN A 187 2.61 13.84 -29.21
N ARG A 188 1.92 14.90 -29.64
CA ARG A 188 2.47 16.01 -30.44
C ARG A 188 3.76 16.61 -29.84
N ASP A 189 3.74 16.83 -28.49
CA ASP A 189 4.89 17.45 -27.84
C ASP A 189 6.10 16.50 -27.77
N THR A 190 5.87 15.18 -27.78
CA THR A 190 6.94 14.19 -27.91
C THR A 190 7.66 14.30 -29.27
N VAL A 191 6.91 14.43 -30.36
CA VAL A 191 7.49 14.62 -31.70
C VAL A 191 8.22 15.95 -31.78
N ARG A 192 7.59 17.04 -31.32
CA ARG A 192 8.15 18.38 -31.32
C ARG A 192 9.47 18.45 -30.55
N ASN A 193 9.48 17.93 -29.33
CA ASN A 193 10.69 17.93 -28.48
C ASN A 193 11.79 17.08 -29.11
N TYR A 194 11.45 15.90 -29.65
CA TYR A 194 12.42 15.04 -30.33
C TYR A 194 13.02 15.73 -31.54
N TYR A 195 12.21 16.39 -32.40
CA TYR A 195 12.64 17.11 -33.59
C TYR A 195 13.64 18.23 -33.23
N TYR A 196 13.31 19.10 -32.28
CA TYR A 196 14.19 20.20 -31.89
C TYR A 196 15.44 19.73 -31.14
N THR A 197 15.37 18.61 -30.44
CA THR A 197 16.53 18.10 -29.66
C THR A 197 17.54 17.35 -30.55
N PHE A 198 17.07 16.61 -31.54
CA PHE A 198 17.92 15.63 -32.24
C PHE A 198 17.97 15.78 -33.77
N ILE A 199 17.04 16.49 -34.37
CA ILE A 199 16.94 16.61 -35.84
C ILE A 199 17.32 18.03 -36.29
N ASN A 200 16.74 19.06 -35.66
CA ASN A 200 16.92 20.46 -36.05
C ASN A 200 18.27 21.06 -35.61
N GLU A 201 18.98 20.48 -34.62
CA GLU A 201 20.36 20.92 -34.27
C GLU A 201 21.43 20.53 -35.31
N LYS A 202 21.06 19.80 -36.37
CA LYS A 202 21.95 19.39 -37.48
C LYS A 202 21.75 20.17 -38.77
N ALA A 203 20.93 21.23 -38.73
CA ALA A 203 20.72 22.11 -39.91
C ALA A 203 21.47 23.44 -39.78
#